data_1ef445dafb1db2bf5bb4a0a38b32c7e3
#
_entry.id   1ef445dafb1db2bf5bb4a0a38b32c7e3
#
_cell.length_a   1.000
_cell.length_b   1.000
_cell.length_c   1.000
_cell.angle_alpha   90.00
_cell.angle_beta   90.00
_cell.angle_gamma   90.00
#
_symmetry.space_group_name_H-M   'P 1'
#
loop_
_entity.id
_entity.type
_entity.pdbx_description
1 polymer ?
#
loop_
_entity_poly.entity_id
_entity_poly.type
_entity_poly.pdbx_seq_one_letter_code
_entity_poly.pdbx_strand_id
1 'polypeptide(L)'
;MYNIGMDKNFKVRVIVGLTMFVVALIGLYTFDSIPFKIIFGLFAGMSIVELFSFFKKKHRVFNIVLVLFETLFLILGTVFVARVDLNHFWYIILGVCGYDIFAYLFGKLFGGKVFKKSRPFPHISKNKTWEGTFLGLATSITLVAIKMGVQRSFETDWMFLLSGPLALCGDLFESFLKRQFGVKDSNEIIIKNKFFKFLELFVGGSEGHGGYLDRVDSTAFTGTVLLIIILVSYTPW
;
A
#
# COMPACT_ATOMS: atom_id res chain seq x y z
N MET A 1 15.67 -0.40 30.64
CA MET A 1 15.26 -1.72 30.12
C MET A 1 13.82 -1.61 29.65
N TYR A 2 13.59 -1.48 28.33
CA TYR A 2 12.24 -1.54 27.77
C TYR A 2 11.84 -3.02 27.75
N ASN A 3 10.84 -3.34 28.55
CA ASN A 3 10.21 -4.67 28.52
C ASN A 3 9.65 -4.91 27.13
N ILE A 4 10.31 -5.78 26.34
CA ILE A 4 9.81 -6.32 25.08
C ILE A 4 8.78 -7.41 25.43
N GLY A 5 7.76 -7.05 26.18
CA GLY A 5 6.52 -7.79 26.18
C GLY A 5 5.90 -7.56 24.80
N MET A 6 6.02 -8.53 23.89
CA MET A 6 5.30 -8.45 22.63
C MET A 6 3.83 -8.30 22.98
N ASP A 7 3.31 -7.08 22.80
CA ASP A 7 1.93 -6.71 23.05
C ASP A 7 1.03 -7.76 22.34
N LYS A 8 0.02 -8.26 23.05
CA LYS A 8 -0.92 -9.28 22.51
C LYS A 8 -1.46 -8.85 21.15
N ASN A 9 -1.68 -7.57 20.96
CA ASN A 9 -2.09 -6.95 19.70
C ASN A 9 -1.03 -7.04 18.60
N PHE A 10 0.27 -7.03 18.92
CA PHE A 10 1.33 -7.20 17.93
C PHE A 10 1.37 -8.61 17.38
N LYS A 11 1.33 -9.63 18.25
CA LYS A 11 1.31 -11.04 17.81
C LYS A 11 0.11 -11.31 16.90
N VAL A 12 -1.07 -10.83 17.28
CA VAL A 12 -2.29 -10.98 16.49
C VAL A 12 -2.14 -10.31 15.11
N ARG A 13 -1.64 -9.08 15.03
CA ARG A 13 -1.45 -8.38 13.75
C ARG A 13 -0.45 -9.07 12.85
N VAL A 14 0.66 -9.56 13.39
CA VAL A 14 1.67 -10.31 12.61
C VAL A 14 1.09 -11.63 12.11
N ILE A 15 0.40 -12.38 12.98
CA ILE A 15 -0.22 -13.65 12.59
C ILE A 15 -1.27 -13.42 11.51
N VAL A 16 -2.19 -12.46 11.71
CA VAL A 16 -3.24 -12.14 10.73
C VAL A 16 -2.64 -11.66 9.42
N GLY A 17 -1.63 -10.78 9.44
CA GLY A 17 -0.95 -10.30 8.25
C GLY A 17 -0.25 -11.41 7.47
N LEU A 18 0.50 -12.28 8.18
CA LEU A 18 1.15 -13.43 7.57
C LEU A 18 0.14 -14.46 7.03
N THR A 19 -0.94 -14.73 7.78
CA THR A 19 -2.00 -15.64 7.32
C THR A 19 -2.67 -15.10 6.06
N MET A 20 -3.03 -13.82 6.04
CA MET A 20 -3.61 -13.19 4.85
C MET A 20 -2.64 -13.21 3.66
N PHE A 21 -1.36 -12.98 3.91
CA PHE A 21 -0.33 -13.05 2.87
C PHE A 21 -0.21 -14.48 2.30
N VAL A 22 -0.14 -15.50 3.15
CA VAL A 22 -0.09 -16.91 2.73
C VAL A 22 -1.36 -17.31 1.98
N VAL A 23 -2.53 -16.91 2.46
CA VAL A 23 -3.83 -17.17 1.78
C VAL A 23 -3.85 -16.48 0.40
N ALA A 24 -3.36 -15.24 0.31
CA ALA A 24 -3.25 -14.53 -0.96
C ALA A 24 -2.28 -15.24 -1.91
N LEU A 25 -1.13 -15.72 -1.42
CA LEU A 25 -0.17 -16.49 -2.22
C LEU A 25 -0.78 -17.80 -2.75
N ILE A 26 -1.44 -18.57 -1.88
CA ILE A 26 -2.13 -19.82 -2.27
C ILE A 26 -3.24 -19.50 -3.27
N GLY A 27 -4.05 -18.48 -3.02
CA GLY A 27 -5.11 -18.06 -3.91
C GLY A 27 -4.60 -17.66 -5.30
N LEU A 28 -3.51 -16.90 -5.37
CA LEU A 28 -2.88 -16.53 -6.64
C LEU A 28 -2.23 -17.72 -7.36
N TYR A 29 -1.78 -18.73 -6.62
CA TYR A 29 -1.21 -19.93 -7.19
C TYR A 29 -2.28 -20.90 -7.74
N THR A 30 -3.42 -21.00 -7.04
CA THR A 30 -4.49 -21.95 -7.38
C THR A 30 -5.57 -21.38 -8.30
N PHE A 31 -5.80 -20.07 -8.21
CA PHE A 31 -6.80 -19.34 -9.01
C PHE A 31 -6.10 -18.32 -9.89
N ASP A 32 -6.75 -17.95 -10.99
CA ASP A 32 -6.31 -16.84 -11.82
C ASP A 32 -6.31 -15.53 -11.00
N SER A 33 -5.58 -14.52 -11.46
CA SER A 33 -5.53 -13.18 -10.85
C SER A 33 -6.89 -12.43 -10.83
N ILE A 34 -7.87 -12.92 -11.57
CA ILE A 34 -9.19 -12.26 -11.76
C ILE A 34 -9.89 -11.96 -10.43
N PRO A 35 -10.05 -12.90 -9.45
CA PRO A 35 -10.72 -12.60 -8.19
C PRO A 35 -10.03 -11.47 -7.41
N PHE A 36 -8.70 -11.46 -7.40
CA PHE A 36 -7.93 -10.41 -6.71
C PHE A 36 -8.06 -9.06 -7.39
N LYS A 37 -8.08 -9.01 -8.72
CA LYS A 37 -8.29 -7.79 -9.50
C LYS A 37 -9.69 -7.21 -9.26
N ILE A 38 -10.72 -8.05 -9.16
CA ILE A 38 -12.08 -7.63 -8.84
C ILE A 38 -12.13 -7.04 -7.41
N ILE A 39 -11.57 -7.73 -6.42
CA ILE A 39 -11.52 -7.24 -5.04
C ILE A 39 -10.76 -5.91 -4.98
N PHE A 40 -9.61 -5.81 -5.64
CA PHE A 40 -8.84 -4.56 -5.71
C PHE A 40 -9.64 -3.42 -6.35
N GLY A 41 -10.36 -3.68 -7.44
CA GLY A 41 -11.24 -2.70 -8.08
C GLY A 41 -12.37 -2.23 -7.17
N LEU A 42 -12.99 -3.13 -6.40
CA LEU A 42 -14.01 -2.77 -5.41
C LEU A 42 -13.42 -1.88 -4.31
N PHE A 43 -12.25 -2.22 -3.76
CA PHE A 43 -11.57 -1.38 -2.77
C PHE A 43 -11.19 -0.02 -3.33
N ALA A 44 -10.69 0.06 -4.55
CA ALA A 44 -10.37 1.32 -5.21
C ALA A 44 -11.62 2.19 -5.40
N GLY A 45 -12.75 1.60 -5.81
CA GLY A 45 -14.02 2.31 -5.91
C GLY A 45 -14.49 2.88 -4.57
N MET A 46 -14.36 2.12 -3.47
CA MET A 46 -14.68 2.59 -2.13
C MET A 46 -13.72 3.68 -1.64
N SER A 47 -12.44 3.60 -2.00
CA SER A 47 -11.43 4.63 -1.69
C SER A 47 -11.75 5.97 -2.35
N ILE A 48 -12.27 5.95 -3.58
CA ILE A 48 -12.74 7.15 -4.27
C ILE A 48 -13.87 7.81 -3.47
N VAL A 49 -14.81 7.04 -2.95
CA VAL A 49 -15.89 7.57 -2.10
C VAL A 49 -15.34 8.16 -0.80
N GLU A 50 -14.32 7.53 -0.19
CA GLU A 50 -13.61 8.09 0.97
C GLU A 50 -12.96 9.43 0.63
N LEU A 51 -12.23 9.53 -0.49
CA LEU A 51 -11.60 10.77 -0.94
C LEU A 51 -12.61 11.90 -1.15
N PHE A 52 -13.73 11.62 -1.79
CA PHE A 52 -14.79 12.63 -1.95
C PHE A 52 -15.36 13.13 -0.61
N SER A 53 -15.32 12.29 0.44
CA SER A 53 -15.74 12.73 1.76
C SER A 53 -14.83 13.80 2.38
N PHE A 54 -13.56 13.87 1.96
CA PHE A 54 -12.62 14.90 2.40
C PHE A 54 -13.03 16.31 1.98
N PHE A 55 -13.74 16.46 0.86
CA PHE A 55 -14.29 17.75 0.46
C PHE A 55 -15.25 18.36 1.48
N LYS A 56 -15.89 17.53 2.33
CA LYS A 56 -16.76 18.04 3.39
C LYS A 56 -16.02 18.73 4.54
N LYS A 57 -14.70 18.48 4.67
CA LYS A 57 -13.90 19.03 5.78
C LYS A 57 -13.16 20.33 5.47
N LYS A 58 -12.65 20.53 4.24
CA LYS A 58 -11.77 21.67 3.96
C LYS A 58 -11.73 21.98 2.46
N HIS A 59 -12.19 23.19 2.10
CA HIS A 59 -12.37 23.64 0.70
C HIS A 59 -11.24 24.56 0.18
N ARG A 60 -9.98 24.32 0.60
CA ARG A 60 -8.87 25.06 -0.02
C ARG A 60 -8.57 24.49 -1.40
N VAL A 61 -8.31 25.35 -2.41
CA VAL A 61 -7.99 24.93 -3.78
C VAL A 61 -6.88 23.89 -3.82
N PHE A 62 -5.83 24.07 -3.02
CA PHE A 62 -4.73 23.09 -2.90
C PHE A 62 -5.22 21.71 -2.49
N ASN A 63 -6.14 21.61 -1.52
CA ASN A 63 -6.69 20.33 -1.07
C ASN A 63 -7.56 19.66 -2.14
N ILE A 64 -8.29 20.46 -2.92
CA ILE A 64 -9.07 19.96 -4.07
C ILE A 64 -8.15 19.33 -5.10
N VAL A 65 -7.06 20.03 -5.46
CA VAL A 65 -6.06 19.51 -6.41
C VAL A 65 -5.44 18.19 -5.92
N LEU A 66 -5.10 18.10 -4.63
CA LEU A 66 -4.55 16.86 -4.04
C LEU A 66 -5.53 15.67 -4.13
N VAL A 67 -6.81 15.90 -3.83
CA VAL A 67 -7.83 14.84 -3.92
C VAL A 67 -8.05 14.41 -5.37
N LEU A 68 -8.10 15.36 -6.31
CA LEU A 68 -8.23 15.04 -7.74
C LEU A 68 -7.00 14.26 -8.25
N PHE A 69 -5.81 14.65 -7.82
CA PHE A 69 -4.57 13.95 -8.16
C PHE A 69 -4.60 12.50 -7.64
N GLU A 70 -4.94 12.29 -6.36
CA GLU A 70 -5.06 10.96 -5.78
C GLU A 70 -6.15 10.12 -6.46
N THR A 71 -7.29 10.72 -6.78
CA THR A 71 -8.36 10.04 -7.52
C THR A 71 -7.87 9.58 -8.90
N LEU A 72 -7.10 10.40 -9.61
CA LEU A 72 -6.51 10.04 -10.89
C LEU A 72 -5.54 8.85 -10.73
N PHE A 73 -4.68 8.87 -9.71
CA PHE A 73 -3.77 7.77 -9.41
C PHE A 73 -4.51 6.47 -9.09
N LEU A 74 -5.58 6.53 -8.30
CA LEU A 74 -6.42 5.38 -8.02
C LEU A 74 -7.03 4.79 -9.30
N ILE A 75 -7.56 5.62 -10.18
CA ILE A 75 -8.18 5.17 -11.44
C ILE A 75 -7.12 4.54 -12.36
N LEU A 76 -6.03 5.26 -12.66
CA LEU A 76 -4.99 4.79 -13.56
C LEU A 76 -4.30 3.52 -13.03
N GLY A 77 -3.96 3.49 -11.74
CA GLY A 77 -3.35 2.34 -11.11
C GLY A 77 -4.27 1.12 -11.09
N THR A 78 -5.56 1.32 -10.84
CA THR A 78 -6.56 0.23 -10.88
C THR A 78 -6.71 -0.33 -12.30
N VAL A 79 -6.78 0.54 -13.31
CA VAL A 79 -6.85 0.11 -14.73
C VAL A 79 -5.59 -0.66 -15.11
N PHE A 80 -4.40 -0.20 -14.69
CA PHE A 80 -3.15 -0.91 -14.95
C PHE A 80 -3.13 -2.29 -14.29
N VAL A 81 -3.40 -2.36 -12.98
CA VAL A 81 -3.44 -3.63 -12.23
C VAL A 81 -4.47 -4.61 -12.81
N ALA A 82 -5.61 -4.11 -13.30
CA ALA A 82 -6.60 -4.94 -13.96
C ALA A 82 -6.12 -5.54 -15.29
N ARG A 83 -5.22 -4.87 -15.99
CA ARG A 83 -4.75 -5.26 -17.33
C ARG A 83 -3.47 -6.09 -17.36
N VAL A 84 -2.63 -6.01 -16.33
CA VAL A 84 -1.39 -6.80 -16.27
C VAL A 84 -1.70 -8.29 -16.19
N ASP A 85 -0.83 -9.10 -16.77
CA ASP A 85 -0.90 -10.55 -16.65
C ASP A 85 -0.58 -11.05 -15.23
N LEU A 86 -0.70 -12.34 -15.00
CA LEU A 86 -0.48 -12.94 -13.68
C LEU A 86 0.97 -12.74 -13.19
N ASN A 87 1.97 -12.78 -14.09
CA ASN A 87 3.37 -12.64 -13.68
C ASN A 87 3.69 -11.23 -13.22
N HIS A 88 3.28 -10.22 -13.98
CA HIS A 88 3.45 -8.81 -13.62
C HIS A 88 2.63 -8.44 -12.37
N PHE A 89 1.43 -9.02 -12.23
CA PHE A 89 0.65 -8.88 -11.01
C PHE A 89 1.40 -9.41 -9.77
N TRP A 90 2.08 -10.55 -9.89
CA TRP A 90 2.93 -11.09 -8.84
C TRP A 90 4.08 -10.15 -8.46
N TYR A 91 4.75 -9.51 -9.42
CA TYR A 91 5.82 -8.56 -9.11
C TYR A 91 5.29 -7.38 -8.31
N ILE A 92 4.12 -6.84 -8.67
CA ILE A 92 3.50 -5.74 -7.93
C ILE A 92 3.18 -6.18 -6.49
N ILE A 93 2.51 -7.32 -6.32
CA ILE A 93 2.12 -7.81 -4.99
C ILE A 93 3.34 -8.13 -4.12
N LEU A 94 4.35 -8.81 -4.66
CA LEU A 94 5.58 -9.11 -3.92
C LEU A 94 6.33 -7.83 -3.52
N GLY A 95 6.38 -6.82 -4.40
CA GLY A 95 7.01 -5.55 -4.11
C GLY A 95 6.26 -4.75 -3.06
N VAL A 96 4.96 -4.53 -3.25
CA VAL A 96 4.11 -3.71 -2.36
C VAL A 96 3.91 -4.39 -1.00
N CYS A 97 3.32 -5.59 -0.98
CA CYS A 97 3.07 -6.29 0.27
C CYS A 97 4.36 -6.70 0.98
N GLY A 98 5.41 -7.06 0.20
CA GLY A 98 6.73 -7.34 0.74
C GLY A 98 7.28 -6.12 1.48
N TYR A 99 7.22 -4.94 0.88
CA TYR A 99 7.64 -3.72 1.55
C TYR A 99 6.84 -3.49 2.85
N ASP A 100 5.52 -3.48 2.80
CA ASP A 100 4.68 -3.13 3.95
C ASP A 100 4.87 -4.09 5.13
N ILE A 101 4.87 -5.40 4.86
CA ILE A 101 5.02 -6.42 5.89
C ILE A 101 6.41 -6.34 6.54
N PHE A 102 7.46 -6.31 5.72
CA PHE A 102 8.82 -6.35 6.25
C PHE A 102 9.27 -5.00 6.82
N ALA A 103 8.81 -3.87 6.28
CA ALA A 103 9.04 -2.55 6.88
C ALA A 103 8.40 -2.45 8.28
N TYR A 104 7.19 -2.96 8.46
CA TYR A 104 6.54 -3.04 9.76
C TYR A 104 7.28 -3.99 10.72
N LEU A 105 7.60 -5.20 10.26
CA LEU A 105 8.29 -6.21 11.07
C LEU A 105 9.66 -5.73 11.54
N PHE A 106 10.51 -5.30 10.62
CA PHE A 106 11.86 -4.82 10.94
C PHE A 106 11.83 -3.50 11.71
N GLY A 107 10.87 -2.62 11.40
CA GLY A 107 10.66 -1.40 12.17
C GLY A 107 10.31 -1.66 13.63
N LYS A 108 9.57 -2.75 13.91
CA LYS A 108 9.22 -3.16 15.27
C LYS A 108 10.37 -3.88 15.99
N LEU A 109 11.11 -4.74 15.27
CA LEU A 109 12.21 -5.54 15.85
C LEU A 109 13.49 -4.72 16.06
N PHE A 110 13.83 -3.87 15.11
CA PHE A 110 15.11 -3.17 15.06
C PHE A 110 14.99 -1.65 15.19
N GLY A 111 13.78 -1.09 15.08
CA GLY A 111 13.56 0.36 15.06
C GLY A 111 14.15 1.10 16.26
N GLY A 112 15.01 2.07 15.96
CA GLY A 112 15.70 2.89 16.96
C GLY A 112 16.92 2.24 17.60
N LYS A 113 17.34 1.06 17.17
CA LYS A 113 18.56 0.38 17.64
C LYS A 113 19.82 0.94 16.96
N VAL A 114 19.75 1.21 15.66
CA VAL A 114 20.85 1.75 14.85
C VAL A 114 20.76 3.27 14.77
N PHE A 115 19.64 3.82 14.39
CA PHE A 115 19.44 5.26 14.17
C PHE A 115 18.84 6.01 15.37
N LYS A 116 19.01 5.51 16.61
CA LYS A 116 18.77 6.18 17.90
C LYS A 116 17.55 7.10 17.93
N LYS A 117 16.35 6.59 17.73
CA LYS A 117 15.05 7.32 17.71
C LYS A 117 14.84 8.31 16.56
N SER A 118 15.79 8.50 15.65
CA SER A 118 15.56 9.28 14.44
C SER A 118 14.47 8.63 13.58
N ARG A 119 13.60 9.45 13.01
CA ARG A 119 12.51 9.00 12.14
C ARG A 119 12.69 9.55 10.73
N PRO A 120 12.50 8.75 9.66
CA PRO A 120 12.68 9.25 8.30
C PRO A 120 11.65 10.35 7.93
N PHE A 121 10.42 10.22 8.42
CA PHE A 121 9.31 11.10 8.04
C PHE A 121 8.52 11.60 9.24
N PRO A 122 9.12 12.43 10.16
CA PRO A 122 8.50 12.75 11.45
C PRO A 122 7.21 13.55 11.35
N HIS A 123 7.04 14.35 10.28
CA HIS A 123 5.87 15.19 10.07
C HIS A 123 4.72 14.48 9.35
N ILE A 124 5.01 13.44 8.56
CA ILE A 124 4.04 12.71 7.75
C ILE A 124 3.65 11.41 8.44
N SER A 125 4.63 10.56 8.74
CA SER A 125 4.43 9.23 9.34
C SER A 125 5.38 9.03 10.52
N LYS A 126 4.89 9.32 11.73
CA LYS A 126 5.68 9.27 12.98
C LYS A 126 6.13 7.86 13.38
N ASN A 127 5.49 6.83 12.85
CA ASN A 127 5.74 5.44 13.23
C ASN A 127 6.80 4.74 12.37
N LYS A 128 7.11 5.26 11.18
CA LYS A 128 8.15 4.69 10.31
C LYS A 128 9.53 4.88 10.94
N THR A 129 10.36 3.85 10.85
CA THR A 129 11.76 3.85 11.32
C THR A 129 12.71 3.71 10.15
N TRP A 130 13.93 4.22 10.28
CA TRP A 130 14.95 4.06 9.24
C TRP A 130 15.25 2.58 8.97
N GLU A 131 15.41 1.79 10.04
CA GLU A 131 15.70 0.37 9.96
C GLU A 131 14.57 -0.38 9.23
N GLY A 132 13.31 -0.11 9.60
CA GLY A 132 12.15 -0.71 8.93
C GLY A 132 12.07 -0.32 7.46
N THR A 133 12.30 0.97 7.14
CA THR A 133 12.23 1.47 5.79
C THR A 133 13.31 0.82 4.91
N PHE A 134 14.60 0.82 5.33
CA PHE A 134 15.67 0.25 4.52
C PHE A 134 15.57 -1.27 4.38
N LEU A 135 15.32 -1.99 5.48
CA LEU A 135 15.20 -3.44 5.43
C LEU A 135 13.95 -3.88 4.67
N GLY A 136 12.84 -3.14 4.81
CA GLY A 136 11.63 -3.38 4.02
C GLY A 136 11.88 -3.20 2.53
N LEU A 137 12.55 -2.11 2.11
CA LEU A 137 12.93 -1.89 0.72
C LEU A 137 13.87 -2.98 0.19
N ALA A 138 14.92 -3.32 0.95
CA ALA A 138 15.85 -4.37 0.54
C ALA A 138 15.13 -5.71 0.35
N THR A 139 14.25 -6.07 1.27
CA THR A 139 13.49 -7.33 1.20
C THR A 139 12.51 -7.34 0.02
N SER A 140 11.78 -6.25 -0.21
CA SER A 140 10.83 -6.16 -1.32
C SER A 140 11.53 -6.29 -2.68
N ILE A 141 12.64 -5.58 -2.88
CA ILE A 141 13.46 -5.68 -4.08
C ILE A 141 13.99 -7.11 -4.26
N THR A 142 14.48 -7.73 -3.19
CA THR A 142 14.99 -9.11 -3.22
C THR A 142 13.91 -10.10 -3.62
N LEU A 143 12.69 -10.00 -3.07
CA LEU A 143 11.57 -10.88 -3.41
C LEU A 143 11.21 -10.79 -4.89
N VAL A 144 11.11 -9.58 -5.43
CA VAL A 144 10.84 -9.36 -6.85
C VAL A 144 11.99 -9.88 -7.71
N ALA A 145 13.24 -9.61 -7.33
CA ALA A 145 14.43 -10.09 -8.05
C ALA A 145 14.52 -11.62 -8.09
N ILE A 146 14.22 -12.31 -6.99
CA ILE A 146 14.16 -13.78 -6.94
C ILE A 146 13.10 -14.29 -7.94
N LYS A 147 11.90 -13.70 -7.95
CA LYS A 147 10.83 -14.10 -8.86
C LYS A 147 11.24 -13.89 -10.33
N MET A 148 11.89 -12.75 -10.66
CA MET A 148 12.44 -12.48 -11.99
C MET A 148 13.54 -13.47 -12.39
N GLY A 149 14.43 -13.81 -11.45
CA GLY A 149 15.48 -14.81 -11.68
C GLY A 149 14.91 -16.18 -12.03
N VAL A 150 13.85 -16.61 -11.35
CA VAL A 150 13.14 -17.86 -11.67
C VAL A 150 12.52 -17.81 -13.06
N GLN A 151 11.98 -16.66 -13.47
CA GLN A 151 11.33 -16.46 -14.78
C GLN A 151 12.29 -16.05 -15.89
N ARG A 152 13.55 -15.72 -15.58
CA ARG A 152 14.56 -15.22 -16.50
C ARG A 152 14.13 -13.95 -17.25
N SER A 153 13.43 -13.06 -16.56
CA SER A 153 12.79 -11.86 -17.14
C SER A 153 13.42 -10.53 -16.74
N PHE A 154 14.66 -10.51 -16.22
CA PHE A 154 15.32 -9.29 -15.77
C PHE A 154 15.42 -8.20 -16.84
N GLU A 155 15.67 -8.58 -18.10
CA GLU A 155 15.85 -7.62 -19.19
C GLU A 155 14.55 -6.89 -19.54
N THR A 156 13.41 -7.56 -19.44
CA THR A 156 12.10 -7.02 -19.82
C THR A 156 11.38 -6.37 -18.64
N ASP A 157 11.54 -6.91 -17.42
CA ASP A 157 10.66 -6.62 -16.29
C ASP A 157 11.36 -5.82 -15.17
N TRP A 158 12.61 -5.35 -15.38
CA TRP A 158 13.42 -4.66 -14.38
C TRP A 158 12.68 -3.52 -13.65
N MET A 159 11.73 -2.86 -14.33
CA MET A 159 10.94 -1.77 -13.76
C MET A 159 10.12 -2.19 -12.54
N PHE A 160 9.74 -3.47 -12.44
CA PHE A 160 8.99 -3.98 -11.30
C PHE A 160 9.82 -4.07 -10.01
N LEU A 161 11.17 -3.97 -10.08
CA LEU A 161 12.01 -3.79 -8.89
C LEU A 161 11.69 -2.51 -8.14
N LEU A 162 11.10 -1.53 -8.82
CA LEU A 162 10.63 -0.28 -8.23
C LEU A 162 9.34 -0.43 -7.42
N SER A 163 8.65 -1.57 -7.45
CA SER A 163 7.35 -1.76 -6.78
C SER A 163 7.40 -1.46 -5.28
N GLY A 164 8.45 -1.91 -4.57
CA GLY A 164 8.65 -1.60 -3.15
C GLY A 164 8.92 -0.12 -2.87
N PRO A 165 9.90 0.52 -3.55
CA PRO A 165 10.11 1.97 -3.47
C PRO A 165 8.86 2.80 -3.79
N LEU A 166 8.11 2.42 -4.81
CA LEU A 166 6.87 3.12 -5.19
C LEU A 166 5.76 2.91 -4.16
N ALA A 167 5.68 1.73 -3.54
CA ALA A 167 4.77 1.48 -2.43
C ALA A 167 5.04 2.42 -1.24
N LEU A 168 6.32 2.61 -0.88
CA LEU A 168 6.70 3.59 0.14
C LEU A 168 6.23 5.00 -0.24
N CYS A 169 6.43 5.41 -1.49
CA CYS A 169 6.00 6.73 -1.96
C CYS A 169 4.48 6.89 -1.88
N GLY A 170 3.70 5.88 -2.28
CA GLY A 170 2.24 5.88 -2.22
C GLY A 170 1.72 6.05 -0.80
N ASP A 171 2.19 5.22 0.15
CA ASP A 171 1.84 5.34 1.57
C ASP A 171 2.23 6.71 2.17
N LEU A 172 3.39 7.25 1.80
CA LEU A 172 3.78 8.59 2.26
C LEU A 172 2.89 9.68 1.67
N PHE A 173 2.51 9.56 0.40
CA PHE A 173 1.64 10.53 -0.26
C PHE A 173 0.25 10.52 0.38
N GLU A 174 -0.34 9.35 0.59
CA GLU A 174 -1.61 9.17 1.26
C GLU A 174 -1.56 9.70 2.71
N SER A 175 -0.51 9.35 3.46
CA SER A 175 -0.28 9.87 4.80
C SER A 175 -0.18 11.41 4.82
N PHE A 176 0.51 12.01 3.85
CA PHE A 176 0.59 13.47 3.70
C PHE A 176 -0.79 14.07 3.43
N LEU A 177 -1.55 13.49 2.50
CA LEU A 177 -2.91 13.91 2.19
C LEU A 177 -3.79 13.90 3.45
N LYS A 178 -3.81 12.84 4.23
CA LYS A 178 -4.54 12.77 5.51
C LYS A 178 -4.18 13.89 6.48
N ARG A 179 -2.88 14.21 6.60
CA ARG A 179 -2.43 15.32 7.48
C ARG A 179 -2.91 16.68 7.01
N GLN A 180 -3.01 16.92 5.69
CA GLN A 180 -3.57 18.17 5.15
C GLN A 180 -5.04 18.37 5.53
N PHE A 181 -5.81 17.28 5.64
CA PHE A 181 -7.20 17.29 6.08
C PHE A 181 -7.38 17.18 7.60
N GLY A 182 -6.28 17.05 8.36
CA GLY A 182 -6.30 16.96 9.82
C GLY A 182 -6.94 15.67 10.33
N VAL A 183 -6.84 14.58 9.54
CA VAL A 183 -7.29 13.23 9.94
C VAL A 183 -6.10 12.29 10.09
N LYS A 184 -6.31 11.22 10.83
CA LYS A 184 -5.33 10.15 10.98
C LYS A 184 -5.66 8.96 10.08
N ASP A 185 -6.89 8.53 10.08
CA ASP A 185 -7.39 7.39 9.32
C ASP A 185 -8.43 7.90 8.29
N SER A 186 -8.43 7.35 7.07
CA SER A 186 -9.27 7.84 5.98
C SER A 186 -10.76 7.63 6.25
N ASN A 187 -11.12 6.62 7.07
CA ASN A 187 -12.49 6.30 7.44
C ASN A 187 -13.12 7.23 8.49
N GLU A 188 -12.35 8.10 9.17
CA GLU A 188 -12.86 8.99 10.23
C GLU A 188 -14.04 9.89 9.79
N ILE A 189 -14.17 10.11 8.47
CA ILE A 189 -15.19 10.99 7.90
C ILE A 189 -16.45 10.22 7.50
N ILE A 190 -16.34 8.94 7.16
CA ILE A 190 -17.41 8.11 6.59
C ILE A 190 -18.21 7.34 7.65
N ILE A 191 -17.66 7.10 8.83
CA ILE A 191 -18.22 6.24 9.91
C ILE A 191 -19.70 6.54 10.28
N LYS A 192 -20.25 7.68 9.86
CA LYS A 192 -21.65 8.06 10.17
C LYS A 192 -22.71 7.40 9.29
N ASN A 193 -22.35 6.65 8.24
CA ASN A 193 -23.32 6.05 7.33
C ASN A 193 -23.51 4.54 7.61
N LYS A 194 -24.76 4.09 7.83
CA LYS A 194 -25.11 2.68 8.14
C LYS A 194 -24.63 1.68 7.08
N PHE A 195 -24.61 2.08 5.80
CA PHE A 195 -24.15 1.23 4.69
C PHE A 195 -22.66 0.93 4.78
N PHE A 196 -21.82 1.92 5.11
CA PHE A 196 -20.38 1.71 5.29
C PHE A 196 -20.06 0.90 6.54
N LYS A 197 -20.85 1.03 7.64
CA LYS A 197 -20.72 0.15 8.81
C LYS A 197 -21.00 -1.31 8.48
N PHE A 198 -21.94 -1.60 7.61
CA PHE A 198 -22.23 -2.97 7.18
C PHE A 198 -21.06 -3.55 6.36
N LEU A 199 -20.47 -2.76 5.46
CA LEU A 199 -19.31 -3.17 4.69
C LEU A 199 -18.04 -3.35 5.55
N GLU A 200 -17.86 -2.54 6.59
CA GLU A 200 -16.79 -2.73 7.59
C GLU A 200 -16.86 -4.09 8.28
N LEU A 201 -18.06 -4.63 8.51
CA LEU A 201 -18.25 -5.94 9.12
C LEU A 201 -17.68 -7.08 8.23
N PHE A 202 -17.77 -6.94 6.91
CA PHE A 202 -17.25 -7.93 5.94
C PHE A 202 -15.74 -7.82 5.70
N VAL A 203 -15.16 -6.65 5.89
CA VAL A 203 -13.75 -6.37 5.54
C VAL A 203 -12.84 -6.27 6.78
N GLY A 204 -13.41 -6.49 7.98
CA GLY A 204 -12.65 -6.48 9.23
C GLY A 204 -12.23 -5.09 9.69
N GLY A 205 -13.02 -4.06 9.40
CA GLY A 205 -12.86 -2.69 9.89
C GLY A 205 -13.28 -2.55 11.33
N SER A 206 -12.48 -3.03 12.29
CA SER A 206 -12.60 -2.57 13.67
C SER A 206 -11.91 -1.21 13.82
N GLU A 207 -12.37 -0.39 14.74
CA GLU A 207 -11.74 0.90 15.10
C GLU A 207 -10.21 0.76 15.16
N GLY A 208 -9.48 1.54 14.35
CA GLY A 208 -8.01 1.55 14.30
C GLY A 208 -7.34 0.69 13.21
N HIS A 209 -8.06 0.14 12.22
CA HIS A 209 -7.49 -0.63 11.11
C HIS A 209 -7.36 0.16 9.78
N GLY A 210 -7.58 1.47 9.78
CA GLY A 210 -7.52 2.32 8.59
C GLY A 210 -8.75 2.19 7.68
N GLY A 211 -8.83 3.03 6.64
CA GLY A 211 -9.89 3.01 5.64
C GLY A 211 -9.59 2.11 4.44
N TYR A 212 -10.45 2.20 3.42
CA TYR A 212 -10.25 1.50 2.15
C TYR A 212 -9.08 2.10 1.37
N LEU A 213 -8.92 3.42 1.44
CA LEU A 213 -7.82 4.15 0.83
C LEU A 213 -6.47 3.62 1.34
N ASP A 214 -6.33 3.47 2.68
CA ASP A 214 -5.12 2.94 3.33
C ASP A 214 -4.71 1.51 2.85
N ARG A 215 -5.54 0.84 2.07
CA ARG A 215 -5.31 -0.55 1.59
C ARG A 215 -4.93 -0.63 0.13
N VAL A 216 -5.23 0.40 -0.65
CA VAL A 216 -5.00 0.39 -2.10
C VAL A 216 -4.06 1.48 -2.57
N ASP A 217 -3.78 2.49 -1.74
CA ASP A 217 -2.93 3.64 -2.04
C ASP A 217 -1.57 3.25 -2.64
N SER A 218 -0.83 2.42 -1.93
CA SER A 218 0.50 1.94 -2.34
C SER A 218 0.45 1.15 -3.65
N THR A 219 -0.57 0.29 -3.83
CA THR A 219 -0.71 -0.52 -5.04
C THR A 219 -1.16 0.32 -6.23
N ALA A 220 -2.10 1.25 -6.02
CA ALA A 220 -2.59 2.15 -7.07
C ALA A 220 -1.49 3.13 -7.50
N PHE A 221 -0.75 3.70 -6.55
CA PHE A 221 0.38 4.57 -6.85
C PHE A 221 1.45 3.82 -7.66
N THR A 222 1.84 2.63 -7.20
CA THR A 222 2.79 1.76 -7.90
C THR A 222 2.32 1.45 -9.32
N GLY A 223 1.06 1.02 -9.49
CA GLY A 223 0.49 0.71 -10.80
C GLY A 223 0.49 1.91 -11.74
N THR A 224 0.13 3.09 -11.26
CA THR A 224 0.14 4.32 -12.08
C THR A 224 1.53 4.69 -12.55
N VAL A 225 2.53 4.67 -11.65
CA VAL A 225 3.90 5.03 -12.04
C VAL A 225 4.49 4.00 -12.98
N LEU A 226 4.26 2.70 -12.76
CA LEU A 226 4.68 1.64 -13.69
C LEU A 226 4.01 1.80 -15.06
N LEU A 227 2.71 2.15 -15.11
CA LEU A 227 2.03 2.46 -16.37
C LEU A 227 2.74 3.61 -17.11
N ILE A 228 3.07 4.70 -16.41
CA ILE A 228 3.76 5.84 -17.01
C ILE A 228 5.14 5.43 -17.52
N ILE A 229 5.92 4.66 -16.75
CA ILE A 229 7.23 4.18 -17.17
C ILE A 229 7.10 3.34 -18.45
N ILE A 230 6.15 2.42 -18.51
CA ILE A 230 5.90 1.59 -19.69
C ILE A 230 5.55 2.46 -20.89
N LEU A 231 4.61 3.39 -20.76
CA LEU A 231 4.22 4.27 -21.86
C LEU A 231 5.38 5.10 -22.39
N VAL A 232 6.21 5.66 -21.50
CA VAL A 232 7.39 6.45 -21.89
C VAL A 232 8.48 5.59 -22.52
N SER A 233 8.70 4.36 -22.02
CA SER A 233 9.75 3.45 -22.53
C SER A 233 9.41 2.83 -23.88
N TYR A 234 8.11 2.66 -24.19
CA TYR A 234 7.64 2.05 -25.44
C TYR A 234 7.20 3.07 -26.50
N THR A 235 7.25 4.38 -26.23
CA THR A 235 7.05 5.39 -27.29
C THR A 235 8.31 5.45 -28.14
N PRO A 236 8.30 5.09 -29.45
CA PRO A 236 9.42 5.35 -30.33
C PRO A 236 9.59 6.86 -30.46
N TRP A 237 10.76 7.39 -30.18
CA TRP A 237 11.18 8.76 -30.42
C TRP A 237 11.35 9.02 -31.92
#